data_01bf0512e205404716b6f92eb4530499
#
_entry.id   01bf0512e205404716b6f92eb4530499
#
_cell.length_a   1.000
_cell.length_b   1.000
_cell.length_c   1.000
_cell.angle_alpha   90.00
_cell.angle_beta   90.00
_cell.angle_gamma   90.00
#
_symmetry.space_group_name_H-M   'P 1'
#
loop_
_entity.id
_entity.type
_entity.pdbx_description
1 polymer ?
#
loop_
_entity_poly.entity_id
_entity_poly.type
_entity_poly.pdbx_seq_one_letter_code
_entity_poly.pdbx_strand_id
1 'polypeptide(L)'
;MSKGRLNKNGAPSEQSEQKWLMEWSMQPSIREQYPELALLYHIPNENKDKITATILKSMGVKAGVPDLHLPVPSGQYHSLYIEMKAKDGKPQPEQLWWAEHLKANGNAHAICYGWEQAREVLLWYLNLKQ
;
A
#
# COMPACT_ATOMS: atom_id res chain seq x y z
N MET A 1 -11.63 -6.04 14.67
CA MET A 1 -10.49 -6.36 13.78
C MET A 1 -9.79 -7.63 14.24
N SER A 2 -9.26 -8.39 13.32
CA SER A 2 -8.52 -9.60 13.67
C SER A 2 -7.24 -9.25 14.42
N LYS A 3 -6.76 -10.22 15.22
CA LYS A 3 -5.47 -10.08 15.90
C LYS A 3 -4.36 -10.06 14.89
N GLY A 4 -3.41 -9.16 15.05
CA GLY A 4 -2.27 -9.06 14.18
C GLY A 4 -1.02 -9.64 14.81
N ARG A 5 0.00 -9.78 13.99
CA ARG A 5 1.32 -10.21 14.40
C ARG A 5 2.10 -8.99 14.86
N LEU A 6 2.85 -9.10 15.94
CA LEU A 6 3.73 -8.03 16.41
C LEU A 6 5.12 -8.18 15.79
N ASN A 7 5.79 -7.05 15.58
CA ASN A 7 7.19 -7.05 15.16
C ASN A 7 8.09 -7.21 16.40
N LYS A 8 9.42 -7.21 16.19
CA LYS A 8 10.40 -7.39 17.26
C LYS A 8 10.36 -6.32 18.35
N ASN A 9 9.78 -5.15 18.03
CA ASN A 9 9.68 -4.03 18.99
C ASN A 9 8.33 -3.99 19.71
N GLY A 10 7.47 -4.99 19.49
CA GLY A 10 6.16 -5.06 20.12
C GLY A 10 5.06 -4.29 19.41
N ALA A 11 5.37 -3.61 18.30
CA ALA A 11 4.36 -2.93 17.48
C ALA A 11 3.76 -3.92 16.48
N PRO A 12 2.53 -3.69 15.97
CA PRO A 12 1.99 -4.51 14.90
C PRO A 12 2.92 -4.49 13.67
N SER A 13 3.05 -5.64 13.02
CA SER A 13 3.89 -5.77 11.82
C SER A 13 3.25 -5.06 10.63
N GLU A 14 4.06 -4.76 9.61
CA GLU A 14 3.54 -4.22 8.34
C GLU A 14 2.47 -5.13 7.76
N GLN A 15 2.69 -6.43 7.81
CA GLN A 15 1.73 -7.40 7.30
C GLN A 15 0.39 -7.30 8.03
N SER A 16 0.41 -7.15 9.35
CA SER A 16 -0.80 -7.00 10.15
C SER A 16 -1.52 -5.71 9.81
N GLU A 17 -0.79 -4.61 9.71
CA GLU A 17 -1.37 -3.30 9.37
C GLU A 17 -2.04 -3.36 7.99
N GLN A 18 -1.40 -4.00 7.03
CA GLN A 18 -1.97 -4.12 5.69
C GLN A 18 -3.24 -4.98 5.69
N LYS A 19 -3.24 -6.08 6.44
CA LYS A 19 -4.44 -6.93 6.55
C LYS A 19 -5.62 -6.16 7.15
N TRP A 20 -5.37 -5.36 8.17
CA TRP A 20 -6.43 -4.55 8.80
C TRP A 20 -6.99 -3.51 7.84
N LEU A 21 -6.12 -2.89 7.05
CA LEU A 21 -6.56 -1.95 6.01
C LEU A 21 -7.47 -2.64 5.00
N MET A 22 -7.07 -3.83 4.52
CA MET A 22 -7.87 -4.57 3.56
C MET A 22 -9.21 -5.00 4.16
N GLU A 23 -9.23 -5.43 5.43
CA GLU A 23 -10.48 -5.77 6.12
C GLU A 23 -11.42 -4.56 6.15
N TRP A 24 -10.88 -3.38 6.50
CA TRP A 24 -11.68 -2.16 6.50
C TRP A 24 -12.24 -1.87 5.10
N SER A 25 -11.42 -1.97 4.08
CA SER A 25 -11.82 -1.64 2.71
C SER A 25 -12.90 -2.58 2.15
N MET A 26 -13.05 -3.78 2.75
CA MET A 26 -14.02 -4.77 2.30
C MET A 26 -15.33 -4.74 3.09
N GLN A 27 -15.44 -3.90 4.11
CA GLN A 27 -16.69 -3.80 4.87
C GLN A 27 -17.81 -3.33 3.97
N PRO A 28 -19.02 -3.94 4.04
CA PRO A 28 -20.11 -3.60 3.15
C PRO A 28 -20.48 -2.11 3.13
N SER A 29 -20.52 -1.47 4.30
CA SER A 29 -20.85 -0.05 4.38
C SER A 29 -19.80 0.84 3.70
N ILE A 30 -18.52 0.45 3.82
CA ILE A 30 -17.41 1.19 3.20
C ILE A 30 -17.43 0.97 1.68
N ARG A 31 -17.63 -0.27 1.26
CA ARG A 31 -17.69 -0.61 -0.16
C ARG A 31 -18.88 0.02 -0.86
N GLU A 32 -20.01 0.16 -0.15
CA GLU A 32 -21.19 0.85 -0.68
C GLU A 32 -20.90 2.33 -0.91
N GLN A 33 -20.21 2.96 0.03
CA GLN A 33 -19.87 4.38 -0.08
C GLN A 33 -18.74 4.63 -1.08
N TYR A 34 -17.78 3.72 -1.14
CA TYR A 34 -16.60 3.83 -1.99
C TYR A 34 -16.41 2.54 -2.80
N PRO A 35 -17.23 2.33 -3.84
CA PRO A 35 -17.14 1.10 -4.63
C PRO A 35 -15.79 0.91 -5.33
N GLU A 36 -15.07 2.00 -5.57
CA GLU A 36 -13.74 1.95 -6.20
C GLU A 36 -12.72 1.17 -5.37
N LEU A 37 -12.95 1.01 -4.07
CA LEU A 37 -12.07 0.20 -3.21
C LEU A 37 -12.04 -1.27 -3.62
N ALA A 38 -12.99 -1.71 -4.45
CA ALA A 38 -12.90 -3.05 -5.05
C ALA A 38 -11.65 -3.23 -5.91
N LEU A 39 -11.06 -2.13 -6.38
CA LEU A 39 -9.85 -2.18 -7.22
C LEU A 39 -8.56 -2.08 -6.42
N LEU A 40 -8.63 -1.84 -5.11
CA LEU A 40 -7.43 -1.79 -4.28
C LEU A 40 -6.81 -3.18 -4.18
N TYR A 41 -5.53 -3.30 -4.52
CA TYR A 41 -4.84 -4.58 -4.50
C TYR A 41 -3.40 -4.45 -4.01
N HIS A 42 -2.85 -5.57 -3.57
CA HIS A 42 -1.48 -5.69 -3.10
C HIS A 42 -0.56 -6.07 -4.25
N ILE A 43 0.59 -5.40 -4.31
CA ILE A 43 1.67 -5.74 -5.25
C ILE A 43 2.66 -6.62 -4.48
N PRO A 44 2.68 -7.94 -4.73
CA PRO A 44 3.55 -8.82 -3.95
C PRO A 44 5.02 -8.57 -4.28
N ASN A 45 5.83 -8.50 -3.25
CA ASN A 45 7.27 -8.29 -3.39
C ASN A 45 8.02 -8.95 -2.22
N GLU A 46 7.41 -9.96 -1.63
CA GLU A 46 7.99 -10.68 -0.51
C GLU A 46 9.02 -11.69 -1.02
N ASN A 47 10.23 -11.64 -0.46
CA ASN A 47 11.27 -12.61 -0.76
C ASN A 47 11.00 -13.90 -0.02
N LYS A 48 11.02 -15.02 -0.75
CA LYS A 48 10.86 -16.35 -0.16
C LYS A 48 12.24 -17.01 -0.03
N ASP A 49 12.77 -17.52 -1.10
CA ASP A 49 14.11 -18.09 -1.13
C ASP A 49 14.88 -17.49 -2.31
N LYS A 50 16.20 -17.76 -2.36
CA LYS A 50 17.06 -17.16 -3.38
C LYS A 50 16.67 -17.57 -4.80
N ILE A 51 16.28 -18.83 -4.98
CA ILE A 51 15.91 -19.34 -6.31
C ILE A 51 14.64 -18.68 -6.78
N THR A 52 13.60 -18.67 -5.94
CA THR A 52 12.33 -18.03 -6.25
C THR A 52 12.51 -16.53 -6.48
N ALA A 53 13.28 -15.85 -5.63
CA ALA A 53 13.54 -14.43 -5.78
C ALA A 53 14.25 -14.12 -7.10
N THR A 54 15.20 -14.95 -7.51
CA THR A 54 15.90 -14.78 -8.79
C THR A 54 14.95 -14.94 -9.96
N ILE A 55 14.07 -15.93 -9.93
CA ILE A 55 13.09 -16.15 -10.97
C ILE A 55 12.12 -14.95 -11.06
N LEU A 56 11.60 -14.51 -9.93
CA LEU A 56 10.67 -13.38 -9.89
C LEU A 56 11.34 -12.11 -10.39
N LYS A 57 12.58 -11.87 -10.01
CA LYS A 57 13.33 -10.71 -10.50
C LYS A 57 13.51 -10.76 -12.02
N SER A 58 13.79 -11.94 -12.56
CA SER A 58 13.92 -12.10 -14.03
C SER A 58 12.60 -11.84 -14.74
N MET A 59 11.48 -12.00 -14.05
CA MET A 59 10.14 -11.74 -14.59
C MET A 59 9.69 -10.30 -14.39
N GLY A 60 10.53 -9.45 -13.79
CA GLY A 60 10.23 -8.05 -13.64
C GLY A 60 9.83 -7.59 -12.25
N VAL A 61 9.90 -8.46 -11.25
CA VAL A 61 9.65 -8.04 -9.86
C VAL A 61 10.78 -7.10 -9.42
N LYS A 62 10.43 -5.95 -8.89
CA LYS A 62 11.37 -4.89 -8.53
C LYS A 62 11.35 -4.63 -7.03
N ALA A 63 12.53 -4.41 -6.45
CA ALA A 63 12.63 -4.00 -5.05
C ALA A 63 12.08 -2.58 -4.87
N GLY A 64 11.36 -2.36 -3.79
CA GLY A 64 10.91 -1.02 -3.40
C GLY A 64 9.59 -0.57 -4.01
N VAL A 65 8.96 -1.39 -4.86
CA VAL A 65 7.63 -1.08 -5.38
C VAL A 65 6.65 -0.98 -4.20
N PRO A 66 5.76 0.03 -4.18
CA PRO A 66 4.79 0.15 -3.10
C PRO A 66 3.92 -1.08 -2.90
N ASP A 67 3.44 -1.27 -1.68
CA ASP A 67 2.66 -2.45 -1.31
C ASP A 67 1.28 -2.52 -1.95
N LEU A 68 0.64 -1.35 -2.12
CA LEU A 68 -0.75 -1.28 -2.57
C LEU A 68 -0.89 -0.28 -3.71
N HIS A 69 -1.82 -0.59 -4.59
CA HIS A 69 -2.13 0.27 -5.74
C HIS A 69 -3.65 0.35 -5.91
N LEU A 70 -4.15 1.58 -6.03
CA LEU A 70 -5.54 1.85 -6.37
C LEU A 70 -5.56 2.48 -7.76
N PRO A 71 -5.88 1.71 -8.81
CA PRO A 71 -5.83 2.20 -10.19
C PRO A 71 -7.08 2.99 -10.58
N VAL A 72 -7.32 4.05 -9.85
CA VAL A 72 -8.48 4.93 -10.03
C VAL A 72 -7.99 6.36 -10.10
N PRO A 73 -8.32 7.11 -11.16
CA PRO A 73 -7.94 8.53 -11.20
C PRO A 73 -8.80 9.33 -10.24
N SER A 74 -8.19 10.33 -9.61
CA SER A 74 -8.91 11.27 -8.74
C SER A 74 -8.12 12.56 -8.65
N GLY A 75 -8.84 13.69 -8.66
CA GLY A 75 -8.19 14.99 -8.73
C GLY A 75 -7.29 15.06 -9.95
N GLN A 76 -6.05 15.46 -9.74
CA GLN A 76 -5.05 15.55 -10.81
C GLN A 76 -4.23 14.27 -10.97
N TYR A 77 -4.53 13.24 -10.20
CA TYR A 77 -3.69 12.04 -10.16
C TYR A 77 -4.26 10.93 -11.03
N HIS A 78 -3.37 10.15 -11.63
CA HIS A 78 -3.75 8.99 -12.45
C HIS A 78 -4.13 7.80 -11.57
N SER A 79 -3.45 7.62 -10.45
CA SER A 79 -3.71 6.53 -9.52
C SER A 79 -3.06 6.85 -8.18
N LEU A 80 -3.27 5.97 -7.19
CA LEU A 80 -2.68 6.10 -5.86
C LEU A 80 -1.87 4.85 -5.54
N TYR A 81 -0.65 5.06 -5.04
CA TYR A 81 0.21 4.02 -4.48
C TYR A 81 0.40 4.25 -2.99
N ILE A 82 0.38 3.19 -2.21
CA ILE A 82 0.60 3.25 -0.77
C ILE A 82 1.71 2.28 -0.38
N GLU A 83 2.72 2.81 0.31
CA GLU A 83 3.75 2.02 0.97
C GLU A 83 3.36 1.85 2.43
N MET A 84 3.16 0.61 2.87
CA MET A 84 2.80 0.32 4.25
C MET A 84 4.04 0.18 5.11
N LYS A 85 4.04 0.84 6.25
CA LYS A 85 5.10 0.71 7.26
C LYS A 85 4.47 0.40 8.61
N ALA A 86 5.17 -0.39 9.41
CA ALA A 86 4.83 -0.48 10.83
C ALA A 86 4.99 0.92 11.44
N LYS A 87 4.32 1.16 12.55
CA LYS A 87 4.32 2.50 13.19
C LYS A 87 5.71 2.96 13.57
N ASP A 88 6.64 2.03 13.80
CA ASP A 88 8.04 2.31 14.12
C ASP A 88 8.99 2.05 12.94
N GLY A 89 8.46 1.83 11.75
CA GLY A 89 9.25 1.51 10.57
C GLY A 89 9.88 2.73 9.91
N LYS A 90 10.79 2.46 8.97
CA LYS A 90 11.43 3.50 8.16
C LYS A 90 11.44 3.07 6.70
N PRO A 91 11.25 4.01 5.77
CA PRO A 91 11.33 3.67 4.35
C PRO A 91 12.76 3.34 3.94
N GLN A 92 12.89 2.43 2.98
CA GLN A 92 14.18 2.07 2.41
C GLN A 92 14.47 2.94 1.18
N PRO A 93 15.76 3.07 0.78
CA PRO A 93 16.11 3.92 -0.38
C PRO A 93 15.35 3.58 -1.66
N GLU A 94 15.15 2.29 -1.95
CA GLU A 94 14.42 1.85 -3.14
C GLU A 94 12.96 2.30 -3.09
N GLN A 95 12.37 2.30 -1.90
CA GLN A 95 10.98 2.74 -1.72
C GLN A 95 10.85 4.24 -1.97
N LEU A 96 11.83 5.02 -1.54
CA LEU A 96 11.86 6.46 -1.79
C LEU A 96 12.08 6.76 -3.28
N TRP A 97 12.90 5.98 -3.95
CA TRP A 97 13.11 6.09 -5.39
C TRP A 97 11.79 5.89 -6.15
N TRP A 98 11.06 4.83 -5.82
CA TRP A 98 9.76 4.57 -6.43
C TRP A 98 8.76 5.70 -6.16
N ALA A 99 8.72 6.19 -4.91
CA ALA A 99 7.83 7.30 -4.55
C ALA A 99 8.07 8.51 -5.43
N GLU A 100 9.33 8.88 -5.61
CA GLU A 100 9.71 10.04 -6.40
C GLU A 100 9.28 9.87 -7.87
N HIS A 101 9.59 8.71 -8.44
CA HIS A 101 9.32 8.48 -9.87
C HIS A 101 7.82 8.30 -10.15
N LEU A 102 7.08 7.68 -9.26
CA LEU A 102 5.62 7.56 -9.41
C LEU A 102 4.96 8.93 -9.35
N LYS A 103 5.38 9.79 -8.44
CA LYS A 103 4.84 11.16 -8.36
C LYS A 103 5.20 11.97 -9.59
N ALA A 104 6.42 11.83 -10.10
CA ALA A 104 6.86 12.52 -11.31
C ALA A 104 6.02 12.11 -12.53
N ASN A 105 5.41 10.94 -12.50
CA ASN A 105 4.58 10.42 -13.58
C ASN A 105 3.08 10.59 -13.32
N GLY A 106 2.72 11.49 -12.41
CA GLY A 106 1.32 11.88 -12.21
C GLY A 106 0.52 11.04 -11.24
N ASN A 107 1.17 10.16 -10.49
CA ASN A 107 0.48 9.35 -9.48
C ASN A 107 0.59 9.99 -8.11
N ALA A 108 -0.39 9.75 -7.26
CA ALA A 108 -0.26 10.03 -5.83
C ALA A 108 0.51 8.88 -5.18
N HIS A 109 1.28 9.20 -4.16
CA HIS A 109 2.04 8.21 -3.40
C HIS A 109 2.05 8.63 -1.94
N ALA A 110 1.87 7.68 -1.03
CA ALA A 110 1.93 7.95 0.40
C ALA A 110 2.64 6.81 1.11
N ILE A 111 3.48 7.17 2.09
CA ILE A 111 4.06 6.23 3.04
C ILE A 111 3.21 6.31 4.29
N CYS A 112 2.59 5.20 4.68
CA CYS A 112 1.61 5.18 5.75
C CYS A 112 2.12 4.32 6.91
N TYR A 113 2.19 4.92 8.08
CA TYR A 113 2.66 4.27 9.30
C TYR A 113 1.45 3.79 10.08
N GLY A 114 1.00 2.58 9.74
CA GLY A 114 -0.19 1.99 10.30
C GLY A 114 -1.40 2.11 9.38
N TRP A 115 -2.36 1.24 9.60
CA TRP A 115 -3.52 1.15 8.70
C TRP A 115 -4.44 2.38 8.79
N GLU A 116 -4.49 3.04 9.96
CA GLU A 116 -5.34 4.23 10.12
C GLU A 116 -4.87 5.37 9.23
N GLN A 117 -3.54 5.56 9.12
CA GLN A 117 -3.02 6.56 8.18
C GLN A 117 -3.36 6.21 6.73
N ALA A 118 -3.24 4.93 6.38
CA ALA A 118 -3.56 4.49 5.02
C ALA A 118 -5.04 4.68 4.72
N ARG A 119 -5.92 4.39 5.69
CA ARG A 119 -7.35 4.65 5.55
C ARG A 119 -7.61 6.13 5.27
N GLU A 120 -6.98 7.02 6.03
CA GLU A 120 -7.16 8.47 5.84
C GLU A 120 -6.66 8.93 4.47
N VAL A 121 -5.58 8.36 3.98
CA VAL A 121 -5.07 8.65 2.65
C VAL A 121 -6.06 8.19 1.58
N LEU A 122 -6.61 6.99 1.71
CA LEU A 122 -7.61 6.49 0.77
C LEU A 122 -8.86 7.38 0.74
N LEU A 123 -9.35 7.78 1.91
CA LEU A 123 -10.51 8.66 1.98
C LEU A 123 -10.22 10.03 1.38
N TRP A 124 -9.06 10.60 1.69
CA TRP A 124 -8.62 11.85 1.07
C TRP A 124 -8.61 11.72 -0.45
N TYR A 125 -7.98 10.67 -0.96
CA TYR A 125 -7.82 10.47 -2.39
C TYR A 125 -9.17 10.30 -3.10
N LEU A 126 -10.03 9.46 -2.55
CA LEU A 126 -11.33 9.18 -3.17
C LEU A 126 -12.29 10.37 -3.12
N ASN A 127 -12.03 11.32 -2.23
CA ASN A 127 -12.86 12.53 -2.11
C ASN A 127 -12.31 13.73 -2.88
N LEU A 128 -11.17 13.58 -3.59
CA LEU A 128 -10.63 14.68 -4.41
C LEU A 128 -11.56 15.05 -5.55
N LYS A 129 -12.06 14.06 -6.25
CA LYS A 129 -12.98 14.15 -7.40
C LYS A 129 -12.74 15.37 -8.29
N GLN A 130 -12.93 15.21 -9.54
CA GLN A 130 -12.89 16.32 -10.49
C GLN A 130 -14.19 16.38 -11.20
#